data_e1d22edf2b8af22f73e4f4c3abef7262
#
_entry.id   e1d22edf2b8af22f73e4f4c3abef7262
#
_cell.length_a   1.000
_cell.length_b   1.000
_cell.length_c   1.000
_cell.angle_alpha   90.00
_cell.angle_beta   90.00
_cell.angle_gamma   90.00
#
_symmetry.space_group_name_H-M   'P 1'
#
loop_
_entity.id
_entity.type
_entity.pdbx_description
1 polymer ?
#
loop_
_entity_poly.entity_id
_entity_poly.type
_entity_poly.pdbx_seq_one_letter_code
_entity_poly.pdbx_strand_id
1 'polypeptide(L)'
;MMAVHAHPDDEASSTGGVLATYSAQGIRTVVVTCTNGEFGDAPGGVKPGQNGHDEQVVAQQRLAELRESCTILGVTNLEVLGYHDSGMPEWDYKDRPDAFCNIPEADVAARISELIDRYRPQVLITYDDQGAYQHPDHVHASRSAQKAFAASGSVAKLYLTAMRGSDWRKIWEALRELGMEMPDREEDPDGQRRSLASEARITTTVDIRSVLPRKREALFAHGSQIGGESWFSKIPQDIAEAAFGRESFIRASDTTGAPLPEDDLFAGLRP
;
A
#
# COMPACT_ATOMS: atom_id res chain seq x y z
N MET A 1 -1.57 14.83 4.42
CA MET A 1 -1.87 13.43 4.71
C MET A 1 -0.59 12.63 4.89
N MET A 2 -0.63 11.53 5.60
CA MET A 2 0.49 10.59 5.76
C MET A 2 0.00 9.18 5.45
N ALA A 3 0.72 8.45 4.62
CA ALA A 3 0.46 7.04 4.33
C ALA A 3 1.63 6.20 4.86
N VAL A 4 1.34 5.16 5.64
CA VAL A 4 2.34 4.27 6.25
C VAL A 4 2.23 2.91 5.57
N HIS A 5 3.30 2.50 4.91
CA HIS A 5 3.42 1.27 4.13
C HIS A 5 4.59 0.41 4.61
N ALA A 6 4.53 -0.88 4.31
CA ALA A 6 5.57 -1.84 4.69
C ALA A 6 6.76 -1.80 3.73
N HIS A 7 6.49 -1.86 2.41
CA HIS A 7 7.54 -2.06 1.41
C HIS A 7 7.55 -0.96 0.34
N PRO A 8 8.68 -0.78 -0.34
CA PRO A 8 8.73 -0.05 -1.60
C PRO A 8 7.82 -0.74 -2.64
N ASP A 9 6.85 -0.05 -3.21
CA ASP A 9 5.77 -0.40 -4.15
C ASP A 9 4.35 -0.33 -3.58
N ASP A 10 4.18 -0.48 -2.27
CA ASP A 10 2.88 -0.40 -1.62
C ASP A 10 2.23 1.00 -1.75
N GLU A 11 3.03 2.06 -1.77
CA GLU A 11 2.53 3.43 -1.93
C GLU A 11 1.84 3.62 -3.29
N ALA A 12 2.41 3.01 -4.34
CA ALA A 12 1.86 3.09 -5.69
C ALA A 12 0.65 2.17 -5.86
N SER A 13 0.74 0.93 -5.36
CA SER A 13 -0.32 -0.07 -5.51
C SER A 13 -1.56 0.27 -4.69
N SER A 14 -1.39 0.64 -3.42
CA SER A 14 -2.48 0.78 -2.45
C SER A 14 -3.05 2.19 -2.34
N THR A 15 -2.22 3.24 -2.51
CA THR A 15 -2.59 4.65 -2.25
C THR A 15 -2.12 5.62 -3.33
N GLY A 16 -1.56 5.14 -4.44
CA GLY A 16 -0.97 5.98 -5.47
C GLY A 16 -1.95 6.99 -6.07
N GLY A 17 -3.21 6.58 -6.22
CA GLY A 17 -4.27 7.45 -6.73
C GLY A 17 -4.59 8.59 -5.77
N VAL A 18 -4.82 8.33 -4.49
CA VAL A 18 -5.10 9.40 -3.51
C VAL A 18 -3.86 10.26 -3.25
N LEU A 19 -2.64 9.70 -3.24
CA LEU A 19 -1.41 10.47 -3.15
C LEU A 19 -1.31 11.46 -4.31
N ALA A 20 -1.50 11.01 -5.56
CA ALA A 20 -1.46 11.87 -6.74
C ALA A 20 -2.59 12.91 -6.75
N THR A 21 -3.81 12.52 -6.35
CA THR A 21 -4.97 13.39 -6.30
C THR A 21 -4.76 14.53 -5.32
N TYR A 22 -4.38 14.23 -4.09
CA TYR A 22 -4.23 15.25 -3.05
C TYR A 22 -2.97 16.09 -3.23
N SER A 23 -1.90 15.51 -3.76
CA SER A 23 -0.72 16.27 -4.17
C SER A 23 -1.06 17.32 -5.24
N ALA A 24 -1.83 16.95 -6.27
CA ALA A 24 -2.27 17.88 -7.32
C ALA A 24 -3.18 19.00 -6.78
N GLN A 25 -3.84 18.78 -5.65
CA GLN A 25 -4.64 19.78 -4.94
C GLN A 25 -3.82 20.65 -3.98
N GLY A 26 -2.49 20.51 -3.95
CA GLY A 26 -1.59 21.27 -3.07
C GLY A 26 -1.58 20.79 -1.62
N ILE A 27 -2.13 19.61 -1.32
CA ILE A 27 -2.07 19.01 0.01
C ILE A 27 -0.69 18.35 0.18
N ARG A 28 -0.01 18.68 1.27
CA ARG A 28 1.25 18.01 1.62
C ARG A 28 1.00 16.52 1.88
N THR A 29 1.68 15.66 1.10
CA THR A 29 1.64 14.21 1.21
C THR A 29 2.96 13.70 1.78
N VAL A 30 2.88 12.76 2.71
CA VAL A 30 4.02 12.08 3.33
C VAL A 30 3.83 10.59 3.13
N VAL A 31 4.82 9.92 2.57
CA VAL A 31 4.91 8.47 2.50
C VAL A 31 5.94 8.00 3.53
N VAL A 32 5.57 7.05 4.36
CA VAL A 32 6.44 6.35 5.30
C VAL A 32 6.50 4.90 4.85
N THR A 33 7.70 4.42 4.50
CA THR A 33 7.97 3.03 4.15
C THR A 33 8.79 2.38 5.25
N CYS A 34 8.29 1.27 5.80
CA CYS A 34 8.89 0.69 7.02
C CYS A 34 10.16 -0.09 6.72
N THR A 35 10.20 -0.88 5.65
CA THR A 35 11.34 -1.74 5.31
C THR A 35 12.09 -1.25 4.08
N ASN A 36 13.26 -1.84 3.80
CA ASN A 36 13.98 -1.57 2.57
C ASN A 36 13.58 -2.53 1.43
N GLY A 37 12.78 -3.56 1.72
CA GLY A 37 12.29 -4.52 0.73
C GLY A 37 13.34 -5.49 0.20
N GLU A 38 14.28 -5.93 1.04
CA GLU A 38 15.45 -6.75 0.69
C GLU A 38 15.07 -8.10 0.10
N PHE A 39 13.87 -8.60 0.42
CA PHE A 39 13.36 -9.89 -0.09
C PHE A 39 12.47 -9.76 -1.33
N GLY A 40 12.55 -8.65 -2.03
CA GLY A 40 12.02 -8.54 -3.40
C GLY A 40 12.89 -9.29 -4.42
N ASP A 41 12.47 -9.27 -5.66
CA ASP A 41 13.23 -9.86 -6.78
C ASP A 41 14.50 -9.05 -7.06
N ALA A 42 15.61 -9.75 -7.21
CA ALA A 42 16.86 -9.16 -7.67
C ALA A 42 16.85 -8.95 -9.20
N PRO A 43 17.80 -8.14 -9.76
CA PRO A 43 17.93 -7.94 -11.20
C PRO A 43 17.92 -9.26 -11.97
N GLY A 44 17.15 -9.29 -13.06
CA GLY A 44 16.97 -10.49 -13.85
C GLY A 44 15.94 -11.49 -13.29
N GLY A 45 15.17 -11.09 -12.27
CA GLY A 45 14.10 -11.92 -11.67
C GLY A 45 14.62 -13.01 -10.74
N VAL A 46 15.85 -12.87 -10.23
CA VAL A 46 16.42 -13.82 -9.25
C VAL A 46 15.68 -13.69 -7.94
N LYS A 47 15.12 -14.78 -7.45
CA LYS A 47 14.31 -14.82 -6.24
C LYS A 47 15.15 -14.90 -4.97
N PRO A 48 14.63 -14.44 -3.82
CA PRO A 48 15.27 -14.65 -2.51
C PRO A 48 15.65 -16.12 -2.27
N GLY A 49 16.85 -16.33 -1.72
CA GLY A 49 17.39 -17.67 -1.49
C GLY A 49 18.04 -18.34 -2.70
N GLN A 50 17.95 -17.76 -3.89
CA GLN A 50 18.63 -18.26 -5.08
C GLN A 50 20.05 -17.69 -5.19
N ASN A 51 20.93 -18.45 -5.86
CA ASN A 51 22.29 -17.96 -6.12
C ASN A 51 22.26 -16.70 -7.00
N GLY A 52 22.93 -15.65 -6.55
CA GLY A 52 22.93 -14.34 -7.21
C GLY A 52 21.92 -13.33 -6.64
N HIS A 53 21.09 -13.72 -5.68
CA HIS A 53 20.30 -12.76 -4.90
C HIS A 53 21.18 -12.08 -3.85
N ASP A 54 21.27 -10.76 -3.91
CA ASP A 54 22.00 -9.91 -2.97
C ASP A 54 21.02 -8.92 -2.32
N GLU A 55 20.75 -9.11 -1.03
CA GLU A 55 19.80 -8.30 -0.26
C GLU A 55 20.13 -6.81 -0.31
N GLN A 56 21.42 -6.43 -0.30
CA GLN A 56 21.84 -5.02 -0.32
C GLN A 56 21.60 -4.39 -1.70
N VAL A 57 21.88 -5.14 -2.77
CA VAL A 57 21.62 -4.69 -4.15
C VAL A 57 20.13 -4.50 -4.36
N VAL A 58 19.30 -5.45 -3.91
CA VAL A 58 17.85 -5.38 -4.00
C VAL A 58 17.32 -4.17 -3.24
N ALA A 59 17.74 -3.98 -1.99
CA ALA A 59 17.32 -2.83 -1.18
C ALA A 59 17.67 -1.49 -1.85
N GLN A 60 18.90 -1.35 -2.35
CA GLN A 60 19.33 -0.11 -3.03
C GLN A 60 18.49 0.17 -4.27
N GLN A 61 18.20 -0.84 -5.08
CA GLN A 61 17.38 -0.72 -6.26
C GLN A 61 15.94 -0.33 -5.91
N ARG A 62 15.29 -1.07 -5.01
CA ARG A 62 13.91 -0.81 -4.60
C ARG A 62 13.72 0.56 -3.96
N LEU A 63 14.70 1.02 -3.16
CA LEU A 63 14.68 2.36 -2.59
C LEU A 63 14.88 3.46 -3.66
N ALA A 64 15.59 3.19 -4.75
CA ALA A 64 15.68 4.12 -5.88
C ALA A 64 14.35 4.19 -6.65
N GLU A 65 13.73 3.04 -6.92
CA GLU A 65 12.43 2.91 -7.55
C GLU A 65 11.34 3.61 -6.71
N LEU A 66 11.35 3.45 -5.39
CA LEU A 66 10.45 4.14 -4.45
C LEU A 66 10.56 5.67 -4.56
N ARG A 67 11.77 6.22 -4.66
CA ARG A 67 11.97 7.66 -4.82
C ARG A 67 11.41 8.17 -6.15
N GLU A 68 11.61 7.41 -7.22
CA GLU A 68 11.05 7.72 -8.53
C GLU A 68 9.52 7.68 -8.50
N SER A 69 8.93 6.61 -7.98
CA SER A 69 7.48 6.46 -7.78
C SER A 69 6.90 7.63 -6.98
N CYS A 70 7.48 7.97 -5.84
CA CYS A 70 7.07 9.11 -5.03
C CYS A 70 7.15 10.45 -5.80
N THR A 71 8.16 10.62 -6.64
CA THR A 71 8.32 11.82 -7.50
C THR A 71 7.18 11.89 -8.52
N ILE A 72 6.88 10.79 -9.19
CA ILE A 72 5.78 10.66 -10.16
C ILE A 72 4.43 10.98 -9.48
N LEU A 73 4.18 10.46 -8.29
CA LEU A 73 2.97 10.72 -7.52
C LEU A 73 2.88 12.17 -6.98
N GLY A 74 3.98 12.90 -6.98
CA GLY A 74 4.09 14.25 -6.42
C GLY A 74 4.13 14.24 -4.89
N VAL A 75 4.61 13.16 -4.29
CA VAL A 75 4.78 13.05 -2.83
C VAL A 75 5.75 14.12 -2.33
N THR A 76 5.32 14.87 -1.31
CA THR A 76 6.12 15.99 -0.78
C THR A 76 7.29 15.49 0.07
N ASN A 77 7.07 14.45 0.86
CA ASN A 77 8.09 13.89 1.76
C ASN A 77 8.04 12.36 1.73
N LEU A 78 9.21 11.75 1.61
CA LEU A 78 9.41 10.31 1.75
C LEU A 78 10.29 10.03 2.96
N GLU A 79 9.82 9.19 3.86
CA GLU A 79 10.55 8.70 5.03
C GLU A 79 10.70 7.17 4.93
N VAL A 80 11.90 6.67 5.08
CA VAL A 80 12.19 5.23 5.12
C VAL A 80 12.66 4.88 6.52
N LEU A 81 11.94 3.97 7.19
CA LEU A 81 12.32 3.57 8.54
C LEU A 81 13.52 2.61 8.55
N GLY A 82 13.78 1.92 7.45
CA GLY A 82 14.97 1.12 7.24
C GLY A 82 15.01 -0.19 8.04
N TYR A 83 13.85 -0.72 8.42
CA TYR A 83 13.77 -2.06 8.99
C TYR A 83 14.02 -3.12 7.92
N HIS A 84 14.39 -4.32 8.35
CA HIS A 84 14.62 -5.45 7.48
C HIS A 84 13.29 -6.09 7.08
N ASP A 85 13.10 -6.35 5.79
CA ASP A 85 11.95 -7.07 5.26
C ASP A 85 11.81 -8.46 5.91
N SER A 86 10.58 -8.90 6.20
CA SER A 86 10.32 -10.22 6.79
C SER A 86 10.10 -11.31 5.75
N GLY A 87 9.96 -10.94 4.48
CA GLY A 87 9.61 -11.86 3.40
C GLY A 87 8.16 -12.34 3.45
N MET A 88 7.83 -13.25 2.55
CA MET A 88 6.48 -13.79 2.42
C MET A 88 6.08 -14.66 3.63
N PRO A 89 4.78 -14.77 3.94
CA PRO A 89 4.31 -15.53 5.12
C PRO A 89 4.80 -16.97 5.20
N GLU A 90 5.03 -17.61 4.06
CA GLU A 90 5.50 -19.00 3.95
C GLU A 90 7.02 -19.17 4.06
N TRP A 91 7.79 -18.06 4.10
CA TRP A 91 9.25 -18.12 4.17
C TRP A 91 9.77 -18.05 5.61
N ASP A 92 10.93 -18.69 5.87
CA ASP A 92 11.56 -18.71 7.20
C ASP A 92 12.27 -17.38 7.56
N TYR A 93 12.37 -16.43 6.63
CA TYR A 93 13.01 -15.13 6.87
C TYR A 93 12.31 -14.33 7.99
N LYS A 94 10.98 -14.48 8.13
CA LYS A 94 10.21 -13.87 9.22
C LYS A 94 10.64 -14.30 10.63
N ASP A 95 11.36 -15.44 10.74
CA ASP A 95 11.85 -15.97 12.03
C ASP A 95 13.14 -15.30 12.48
N ARG A 96 13.74 -14.44 11.65
CA ARG A 96 14.95 -13.66 12.01
C ARG A 96 14.62 -12.64 13.07
N PRO A 97 15.49 -12.45 14.09
CA PRO A 97 15.26 -11.46 15.16
C PRO A 97 15.18 -10.01 14.66
N ASP A 98 15.84 -9.69 13.55
CA ASP A 98 15.87 -8.37 12.92
C ASP A 98 14.78 -8.15 11.87
N ALA A 99 13.96 -9.18 11.55
CA ALA A 99 12.83 -9.05 10.67
C ALA A 99 11.81 -8.05 11.24
N PHE A 100 11.27 -7.18 10.38
CA PHE A 100 10.38 -6.09 10.79
C PHE A 100 9.20 -6.57 11.63
N CYS A 101 8.59 -7.69 11.27
CA CYS A 101 7.45 -8.25 12.01
C CYS A 101 7.79 -8.67 13.45
N ASN A 102 9.08 -8.79 13.81
CA ASN A 102 9.56 -9.15 15.15
C ASN A 102 10.02 -7.93 15.98
N ILE A 103 10.11 -6.76 15.36
CA ILE A 103 10.44 -5.53 16.10
C ILE A 103 9.26 -5.17 17.01
N PRO A 104 9.48 -4.77 18.28
CA PRO A 104 8.38 -4.39 19.16
C PRO A 104 7.50 -3.30 18.52
N GLU A 105 6.19 -3.54 18.41
CA GLU A 105 5.25 -2.56 17.82
C GLU A 105 5.34 -1.18 18.48
N ALA A 106 5.69 -1.13 19.77
CA ALA A 106 5.83 0.14 20.49
C ALA A 106 7.01 0.98 19.95
N ASP A 107 8.11 0.33 19.55
CA ASP A 107 9.29 1.01 19.02
C ASP A 107 9.00 1.57 17.62
N VAL A 108 8.31 0.80 16.78
CA VAL A 108 7.88 1.26 15.46
C VAL A 108 6.86 2.39 15.60
N ALA A 109 5.88 2.25 16.49
CA ALA A 109 4.89 3.28 16.75
C ALA A 109 5.51 4.58 17.26
N ALA A 110 6.55 4.51 18.10
CA ALA A 110 7.28 5.69 18.57
C ALA A 110 7.92 6.46 17.40
N ARG A 111 8.56 5.76 16.46
CA ARG A 111 9.14 6.38 15.26
C ARG A 111 8.09 7.02 14.36
N ILE A 112 6.93 6.35 14.17
CA ILE A 112 5.82 6.91 13.42
C ILE A 112 5.24 8.14 14.14
N SER A 113 5.15 8.12 15.48
CA SER A 113 4.69 9.27 16.28
C SER A 113 5.59 10.50 16.12
N GLU A 114 6.92 10.32 16.07
CA GLU A 114 7.87 11.41 15.79
C GLU A 114 7.61 12.04 14.40
N LEU A 115 7.25 11.22 13.41
CA LEU A 115 6.89 11.71 12.07
C LEU A 115 5.52 12.42 12.08
N ILE A 116 4.54 11.91 12.83
CA ILE A 116 3.25 12.58 13.03
C ILE A 116 3.47 13.97 13.67
N ASP A 117 4.32 14.07 14.68
CA ASP A 117 4.64 15.34 15.34
C ASP A 117 5.36 16.32 14.41
N ARG A 118 6.25 15.80 13.57
CA ARG A 118 6.99 16.61 12.58
C ARG A 118 6.10 17.16 11.47
N TYR A 119 5.27 16.30 10.88
CA TYR A 119 4.51 16.63 9.68
C TYR A 119 3.08 17.09 9.94
N ARG A 120 2.54 16.84 11.13
CA ARG A 120 1.18 17.19 11.57
C ARG A 120 0.12 16.81 10.53
N PRO A 121 0.04 15.53 10.11
CA PRO A 121 -0.96 15.10 9.17
C PRO A 121 -2.37 15.17 9.80
N GLN A 122 -3.36 15.61 9.02
CA GLN A 122 -4.76 15.55 9.43
C GLN A 122 -5.38 14.18 9.14
N VAL A 123 -4.83 13.48 8.16
CA VAL A 123 -5.27 12.16 7.68
C VAL A 123 -4.09 11.19 7.73
N LEU A 124 -4.29 10.03 8.37
CA LEU A 124 -3.37 8.90 8.38
C LEU A 124 -4.00 7.73 7.62
N ILE A 125 -3.21 7.07 6.78
CA ILE A 125 -3.62 5.87 6.03
C ILE A 125 -2.64 4.75 6.32
N THR A 126 -3.14 3.53 6.48
CA THR A 126 -2.35 2.29 6.54
C THR A 126 -3.19 1.12 6.06
N TYR A 127 -2.69 -0.12 6.20
CA TYR A 127 -3.45 -1.31 5.80
C TYR A 127 -4.61 -1.61 6.76
N ASP A 128 -5.51 -2.50 6.32
CA ASP A 128 -6.52 -3.08 7.20
C ASP A 128 -5.90 -4.05 8.22
N ASP A 129 -6.72 -4.58 9.12
CA ASP A 129 -6.28 -5.47 10.21
C ASP A 129 -5.70 -6.80 9.70
N GLN A 130 -5.99 -7.16 8.44
CA GLN A 130 -5.50 -8.36 7.77
C GLN A 130 -4.21 -8.12 6.98
N GLY A 131 -3.74 -6.86 6.89
CA GLY A 131 -2.57 -6.53 6.07
C GLY A 131 -2.75 -6.91 4.61
N ALA A 132 -3.93 -6.64 4.06
CA ALA A 132 -4.36 -7.02 2.72
C ALA A 132 -4.42 -8.55 2.50
N TYR A 133 -3.29 -9.19 2.20
CA TYR A 133 -3.17 -10.64 1.96
C TYR A 133 -2.44 -11.38 3.10
N GLN A 134 -2.46 -10.84 4.31
CA GLN A 134 -1.83 -11.37 5.52
C GLN A 134 -0.29 -11.35 5.51
N HIS A 135 0.31 -10.44 4.74
CA HIS A 135 1.75 -10.24 4.84
C HIS A 135 2.12 -9.81 6.26
N PRO A 136 3.12 -10.45 6.93
CA PRO A 136 3.47 -10.15 8.32
C PRO A 136 3.83 -8.68 8.51
N ASP A 137 4.57 -8.09 7.57
CA ASP A 137 4.99 -6.69 7.64
C ASP A 137 3.82 -5.71 7.44
N HIS A 138 2.84 -6.03 6.59
CA HIS A 138 1.65 -5.20 6.43
C HIS A 138 0.81 -5.16 7.71
N VAL A 139 0.63 -6.33 8.34
CA VAL A 139 -0.08 -6.43 9.63
C VAL A 139 0.67 -5.64 10.70
N HIS A 140 2.01 -5.76 10.74
CA HIS A 140 2.84 -5.09 11.72
C HIS A 140 2.87 -3.57 11.51
N ALA A 141 3.02 -3.09 10.27
CA ALA A 141 2.95 -1.68 9.91
C ALA A 141 1.58 -1.07 10.29
N SER A 142 0.49 -1.79 9.98
CA SER A 142 -0.87 -1.38 10.33
C SER A 142 -1.04 -1.19 11.83
N ARG A 143 -0.67 -2.19 12.63
CA ARG A 143 -0.78 -2.14 14.10
C ARG A 143 0.05 -1.02 14.70
N SER A 144 1.27 -0.85 14.22
CA SER A 144 2.18 0.20 14.69
C SER A 144 1.66 1.60 14.34
N ALA A 145 1.14 1.79 13.12
CA ALA A 145 0.55 3.06 12.70
C ALA A 145 -0.73 3.39 13.49
N GLN A 146 -1.59 2.40 13.76
CA GLN A 146 -2.79 2.58 14.58
C GLN A 146 -2.43 2.94 16.03
N LYS A 147 -1.37 2.34 16.61
CA LYS A 147 -0.86 2.73 17.93
C LYS A 147 -0.34 4.16 17.95
N ALA A 148 0.44 4.56 16.94
CA ALA A 148 0.92 5.93 16.80
C ALA A 148 -0.23 6.93 16.65
N PHE A 149 -1.25 6.60 15.86
CA PHE A 149 -2.48 7.40 15.74
C PHE A 149 -3.15 7.59 17.09
N ALA A 150 -3.38 6.51 17.84
CA ALA A 150 -4.06 6.56 19.13
C ALA A 150 -3.28 7.39 20.18
N ALA A 151 -1.94 7.39 20.10
CA ALA A 151 -1.09 8.16 20.99
C ALA A 151 -1.01 9.64 20.64
N SER A 152 -1.17 10.02 19.36
CA SER A 152 -0.89 11.38 18.89
C SER A 152 -1.97 12.41 19.29
N GLY A 153 -3.24 12.02 19.33
CA GLY A 153 -4.39 12.91 19.58
C GLY A 153 -4.56 14.07 18.58
N SER A 154 -3.65 14.22 17.60
CA SER A 154 -3.58 15.34 16.67
C SER A 154 -4.06 15.01 15.25
N VAL A 155 -4.15 13.73 14.89
CA VAL A 155 -4.62 13.26 13.59
C VAL A 155 -6.13 13.13 13.64
N ALA A 156 -6.83 13.81 12.73
CA ALA A 156 -8.29 13.88 12.76
C ALA A 156 -8.97 12.62 12.22
N LYS A 157 -8.35 11.96 11.23
CA LYS A 157 -8.93 10.79 10.57
C LYS A 157 -7.91 9.69 10.35
N LEU A 158 -8.34 8.45 10.59
CA LEU A 158 -7.60 7.24 10.28
C LEU A 158 -8.36 6.41 9.25
N TYR A 159 -7.69 6.06 8.16
CA TYR A 159 -8.23 5.18 7.13
C TYR A 159 -7.37 3.93 7.00
N LEU A 160 -8.05 2.82 6.77
CA LEU A 160 -7.43 1.55 6.42
C LEU A 160 -7.71 1.26 4.95
N THR A 161 -6.70 0.85 4.19
CA THR A 161 -6.88 0.47 2.78
C THR A 161 -7.79 -0.75 2.68
N ALA A 162 -8.66 -0.76 1.68
CA ALA A 162 -9.56 -1.87 1.43
C ALA A 162 -9.64 -2.15 -0.08
N MET A 163 -9.66 -3.44 -0.44
CA MET A 163 -9.84 -3.85 -1.81
C MET A 163 -11.25 -4.42 -2.03
N ARG A 164 -11.85 -4.05 -3.17
CA ARG A 164 -13.11 -4.65 -3.60
C ARG A 164 -12.83 -5.98 -4.30
N GLY A 165 -13.26 -7.06 -3.69
CA GLY A 165 -13.18 -8.37 -4.31
C GLY A 165 -13.92 -8.48 -5.63
N SER A 166 -14.99 -7.69 -5.79
CA SER A 166 -15.76 -7.55 -7.03
C SER A 166 -14.94 -6.97 -8.19
N ASP A 167 -14.04 -6.01 -7.92
CA ASP A 167 -13.17 -5.42 -8.95
C ASP A 167 -12.07 -6.39 -9.39
N TRP A 168 -11.48 -7.11 -8.45
CA TRP A 168 -10.53 -8.17 -8.76
C TRP A 168 -11.14 -9.28 -9.62
N ARG A 169 -12.38 -9.65 -9.38
CA ARG A 169 -13.06 -10.66 -10.19
C ARG A 169 -13.13 -10.24 -11.66
N LYS A 170 -13.46 -8.98 -11.94
CA LYS A 170 -13.50 -8.44 -13.32
C LYS A 170 -12.13 -8.49 -14.00
N ILE A 171 -11.06 -8.17 -13.23
CA ILE A 171 -9.69 -8.26 -13.74
C ILE A 171 -9.37 -9.71 -14.13
N TRP A 172 -9.63 -10.66 -13.23
CA TRP A 172 -9.34 -12.07 -13.48
C TRP A 172 -10.12 -12.63 -14.66
N GLU A 173 -11.39 -12.25 -14.79
CA GLU A 173 -12.21 -12.62 -15.95
C GLU A 173 -11.61 -12.06 -17.25
N ALA A 174 -11.24 -10.78 -17.28
CA ALA A 174 -10.63 -10.15 -18.46
C ALA A 174 -9.26 -10.78 -18.82
N LEU A 175 -8.42 -11.09 -17.82
CA LEU A 175 -7.13 -11.74 -18.06
C LEU A 175 -7.27 -13.17 -18.58
N ARG A 176 -8.26 -13.92 -18.10
CA ARG A 176 -8.60 -15.25 -18.66
C ARG A 176 -9.07 -15.15 -20.12
N GLU A 177 -9.90 -14.15 -20.44
CA GLU A 177 -10.32 -13.90 -21.84
C GLU A 177 -9.13 -13.57 -22.76
N LEU A 178 -8.07 -12.96 -22.22
CA LEU A 178 -6.81 -12.71 -22.93
C LEU A 178 -5.89 -13.95 -22.99
N GLY A 179 -6.36 -15.12 -22.51
CA GLY A 179 -5.61 -16.38 -22.53
C GLY A 179 -4.50 -16.48 -21.48
N MET A 180 -4.54 -15.66 -20.44
CA MET A 180 -3.58 -15.74 -19.35
C MET A 180 -3.99 -16.84 -18.33
N GLU A 181 -3.03 -17.66 -17.94
CA GLU A 181 -3.24 -18.58 -16.82
C GLU A 181 -3.28 -17.80 -15.51
N MET A 182 -4.42 -17.85 -14.84
CA MET A 182 -4.64 -17.19 -13.57
C MET A 182 -4.94 -18.25 -12.50
N PRO A 183 -4.42 -18.10 -11.26
CA PRO A 183 -4.72 -19.00 -10.16
C PRO A 183 -6.23 -19.20 -9.99
N ASP A 184 -6.66 -20.43 -9.71
CA ASP A 184 -8.06 -20.70 -9.46
C ASP A 184 -8.44 -20.19 -8.06
N ARG A 185 -9.35 -19.22 -8.02
CA ARG A 185 -9.82 -18.61 -6.77
C ARG A 185 -10.70 -19.56 -5.94
N GLU A 186 -11.25 -20.58 -6.55
CA GLU A 186 -12.02 -21.59 -5.82
C GLU A 186 -11.12 -22.38 -4.85
N GLU A 187 -9.80 -22.34 -5.05
CA GLU A 187 -8.82 -22.98 -4.18
C GLU A 187 -8.53 -22.21 -2.87
N ASP A 188 -8.96 -20.92 -2.74
CA ASP A 188 -8.83 -20.16 -1.47
C ASP A 188 -10.19 -19.59 -0.99
N PRO A 189 -11.07 -20.43 -0.42
CA PRO A 189 -12.36 -19.99 0.12
C PRO A 189 -12.21 -19.02 1.31
N ASP A 190 -11.12 -19.10 2.07
CA ASP A 190 -10.84 -18.22 3.19
C ASP A 190 -10.42 -16.83 2.72
N GLY A 191 -9.61 -16.73 1.68
CA GLY A 191 -9.26 -15.48 1.03
C GLY A 191 -10.48 -14.79 0.43
N GLN A 192 -11.38 -15.53 -0.18
CA GLN A 192 -12.64 -14.97 -0.68
C GLN A 192 -13.51 -14.41 0.46
N ARG A 193 -13.66 -15.15 1.58
CA ARG A 193 -14.41 -14.66 2.74
C ARG A 193 -13.80 -13.40 3.34
N ARG A 194 -12.46 -13.35 3.46
CA ARG A 194 -11.75 -12.15 3.93
C ARG A 194 -11.98 -10.96 3.02
N SER A 195 -11.88 -11.15 1.70
CA SER A 195 -12.10 -10.10 0.70
C SER A 195 -13.52 -9.54 0.78
N LEU A 196 -14.53 -10.40 0.87
CA LEU A 196 -15.94 -9.99 1.01
C LEU A 196 -16.18 -9.26 2.35
N ALA A 197 -15.58 -9.74 3.44
CA ALA A 197 -15.69 -9.08 4.73
C ALA A 197 -15.01 -7.69 4.74
N SER A 198 -13.87 -7.53 4.09
CA SER A 198 -13.22 -6.23 3.90
C SER A 198 -14.08 -5.30 3.04
N GLU A 199 -14.59 -5.78 1.91
CA GLU A 199 -15.46 -5.00 1.01
C GLU A 199 -16.73 -4.49 1.73
N ALA A 200 -17.34 -5.31 2.59
CA ALA A 200 -18.53 -4.92 3.36
C ALA A 200 -18.27 -3.80 4.39
N ARG A 201 -17.02 -3.56 4.76
CA ARG A 201 -16.59 -2.51 5.69
C ARG A 201 -16.24 -1.20 5.01
N ILE A 202 -16.19 -1.15 3.67
CA ILE A 202 -15.81 0.06 2.92
C ILE A 202 -16.78 1.19 3.24
N THR A 203 -16.24 2.30 3.70
CA THR A 203 -16.98 3.52 4.05
C THR A 203 -16.67 4.69 3.12
N THR A 204 -15.52 4.63 2.46
CA THR A 204 -14.98 5.72 1.67
C THR A 204 -14.43 5.20 0.35
N THR A 205 -14.77 5.87 -0.75
CA THR A 205 -14.31 5.48 -2.10
C THR A 205 -13.97 6.72 -2.89
N VAL A 206 -12.69 6.90 -3.18
CA VAL A 206 -12.19 8.06 -3.93
C VAL A 206 -12.06 7.71 -5.41
N ASP A 207 -12.64 8.52 -6.28
CA ASP A 207 -12.47 8.43 -7.72
C ASP A 207 -11.09 8.97 -8.12
N ILE A 208 -10.25 8.10 -8.66
CA ILE A 208 -8.87 8.43 -9.05
C ILE A 208 -8.63 8.31 -10.56
N ARG A 209 -9.71 8.20 -11.38
CA ARG A 209 -9.60 8.02 -12.83
C ARG A 209 -8.78 9.12 -13.49
N SER A 210 -8.91 10.36 -13.05
CA SER A 210 -8.16 11.51 -13.58
C SER A 210 -6.64 11.41 -13.36
N VAL A 211 -6.19 10.66 -12.37
CA VAL A 211 -4.78 10.44 -12.03
C VAL A 211 -4.32 9.00 -12.23
N LEU A 212 -5.19 8.13 -12.75
CA LEU A 212 -4.87 6.71 -12.99
C LEU A 212 -3.62 6.52 -13.86
N PRO A 213 -3.38 7.31 -14.93
CA PRO A 213 -2.14 7.21 -15.70
C PRO A 213 -0.89 7.44 -14.83
N ARG A 214 -0.95 8.44 -13.93
CA ARG A 214 0.15 8.74 -13.00
C ARG A 214 0.36 7.62 -11.98
N LYS A 215 -0.71 7.05 -11.42
CA LYS A 215 -0.64 5.87 -10.55
C LYS A 215 0.03 4.70 -11.27
N ARG A 216 -0.34 4.42 -12.50
CA ARG A 216 0.27 3.35 -13.32
C ARG A 216 1.74 3.61 -13.58
N GLU A 217 2.12 4.82 -13.94
CA GLU A 217 3.52 5.21 -14.16
C GLU A 217 4.35 5.00 -12.88
N ALA A 218 3.83 5.42 -11.71
CA ALA A 218 4.48 5.20 -10.43
C ALA A 218 4.64 3.71 -10.10
N LEU A 219 3.62 2.90 -10.38
CA LEU A 219 3.69 1.45 -10.19
C LEU A 219 4.77 0.82 -11.09
N PHE A 220 4.87 1.24 -12.36
CA PHE A 220 5.90 0.75 -13.28
C PHE A 220 7.31 1.27 -12.97
N ALA A 221 7.47 2.33 -12.17
CA ALA A 221 8.76 2.75 -11.65
C ALA A 221 9.40 1.66 -10.77
N HIS A 222 8.60 0.78 -10.16
CA HIS A 222 9.06 -0.41 -9.44
C HIS A 222 9.39 -1.57 -10.40
N GLY A 223 10.20 -1.29 -11.42
CA GLY A 223 10.50 -2.22 -12.51
C GLY A 223 11.14 -3.53 -12.10
N SER A 224 11.85 -3.58 -10.97
CA SER A 224 12.42 -4.81 -10.43
C SER A 224 11.37 -5.80 -9.92
N GLN A 225 10.21 -5.29 -9.45
CA GLN A 225 9.13 -6.09 -8.89
C GLN A 225 7.98 -6.29 -9.89
N ILE A 226 7.75 -5.29 -10.74
CA ILE A 226 6.68 -5.27 -11.74
C ILE A 226 7.33 -5.33 -13.13
N GLY A 227 7.99 -6.44 -13.45
CA GLY A 227 8.73 -6.62 -14.70
C GLY A 227 7.90 -6.29 -15.96
N GLY A 228 8.59 -5.90 -17.04
CA GLY A 228 7.98 -5.39 -18.28
C GLY A 228 7.00 -6.32 -19.01
N GLU A 229 6.95 -7.59 -18.63
CA GLU A 229 5.93 -8.58 -19.04
C GLU A 229 4.82 -8.81 -17.99
N SER A 230 4.75 -7.95 -16.97
CA SER A 230 3.73 -8.04 -15.93
C SER A 230 2.33 -8.04 -16.55
N TRP A 231 1.42 -8.85 -15.99
CA TRP A 231 0.01 -8.87 -16.37
C TRP A 231 -0.65 -7.47 -16.27
N PHE A 232 -0.15 -6.60 -15.38
CA PHE A 232 -0.59 -5.21 -15.29
C PHE A 232 -0.39 -4.40 -16.57
N SER A 233 0.67 -4.69 -17.34
CA SER A 233 0.92 -4.01 -18.63
C SER A 233 -0.05 -4.48 -19.72
N LYS A 234 -0.62 -5.66 -19.56
CA LYS A 234 -1.49 -6.33 -20.55
C LYS A 234 -2.98 -6.05 -20.32
N ILE A 235 -3.36 -5.42 -19.21
CA ILE A 235 -4.76 -5.09 -18.92
C ILE A 235 -5.24 -4.01 -19.90
N PRO A 236 -6.36 -4.24 -20.62
CA PRO A 236 -7.01 -3.21 -21.42
C PRO A 236 -7.36 -1.98 -20.59
N GLN A 237 -7.28 -0.79 -21.20
CA GLN A 237 -7.44 0.48 -20.47
C GLN A 237 -8.82 0.59 -19.82
N ASP A 238 -9.88 0.17 -20.48
CA ASP A 238 -11.24 0.18 -19.94
C ASP A 238 -11.41 -0.73 -18.72
N ILE A 239 -10.77 -1.91 -18.72
CA ILE A 239 -10.73 -2.81 -17.59
C ILE A 239 -9.90 -2.21 -16.45
N ALA A 240 -8.74 -1.61 -16.77
CA ALA A 240 -7.91 -0.93 -15.78
C ALA A 240 -8.67 0.24 -15.12
N GLU A 241 -9.39 1.05 -15.88
CA GLU A 241 -10.21 2.14 -15.36
C GLU A 241 -11.37 1.64 -14.49
N ALA A 242 -12.05 0.57 -14.91
CA ALA A 242 -13.13 -0.03 -14.14
C ALA A 242 -12.66 -0.63 -12.81
N ALA A 243 -11.48 -1.24 -12.80
CA ALA A 243 -10.93 -1.96 -11.65
C ALA A 243 -10.08 -1.10 -10.72
N PHE A 244 -9.26 -0.21 -11.28
CA PHE A 244 -8.29 0.60 -10.55
C PHE A 244 -8.61 2.10 -10.54
N GLY A 245 -9.70 2.53 -11.18
CA GLY A 245 -10.11 3.93 -11.23
C GLY A 245 -10.67 4.46 -9.91
N ARG A 246 -10.70 3.64 -8.87
CA ARG A 246 -11.14 3.99 -7.52
C ARG A 246 -10.22 3.37 -6.48
N GLU A 247 -9.98 4.10 -5.41
CA GLU A 247 -9.34 3.57 -4.20
C GLU A 247 -10.35 3.59 -3.06
N SER A 248 -10.43 2.48 -2.33
CA SER A 248 -11.44 2.26 -1.30
C SER A 248 -10.78 2.13 0.07
N PHE A 249 -11.49 2.64 1.08
CA PHE A 249 -10.96 2.73 2.43
C PHE A 249 -12.06 2.41 3.46
N ILE A 250 -11.62 1.94 4.62
CA ILE A 250 -12.42 1.82 5.82
C ILE A 250 -12.04 2.99 6.72
N ARG A 251 -12.97 3.88 7.04
CA ARG A 251 -12.75 4.93 8.04
C ARG A 251 -12.77 4.31 9.43
N ALA A 252 -11.57 4.09 10.00
CA ALA A 252 -11.40 3.48 11.31
C ALA A 252 -11.63 4.49 12.45
N SER A 253 -11.31 5.78 12.21
CA SER A 253 -11.55 6.87 13.19
C SER A 253 -11.82 8.18 12.49
N ASP A 254 -12.66 9.01 13.09
CA ASP A 254 -13.00 10.35 12.62
C ASP A 254 -13.40 11.26 13.78
N THR A 255 -12.82 12.45 13.82
CA THR A 255 -13.18 13.50 14.82
C THR A 255 -13.99 14.64 14.20
N THR A 256 -14.24 14.61 12.88
CA THR A 256 -14.90 15.71 12.14
C THR A 256 -16.42 15.59 12.13
N GLY A 257 -16.95 14.38 12.33
CA GLY A 257 -18.36 14.08 12.19
C GLY A 257 -18.88 14.08 10.75
N ALA A 258 -17.99 14.00 9.75
CA ALA A 258 -18.40 13.90 8.34
C ALA A 258 -19.31 12.68 8.11
N PRO A 259 -20.41 12.80 7.34
CA PRO A 259 -21.34 11.71 7.11
C PRO A 259 -20.72 10.60 6.25
N LEU A 260 -21.24 9.39 6.40
CA LEU A 260 -20.89 8.24 5.53
C LEU A 260 -22.01 8.00 4.51
N PRO A 261 -21.69 7.44 3.33
CA PRO A 261 -20.35 7.17 2.81
C PRO A 261 -19.61 8.44 2.36
N GLU A 262 -18.27 8.37 2.33
CA GLU A 262 -17.40 9.47 1.86
C GLU A 262 -16.85 9.19 0.45
N ASP A 263 -16.56 10.26 -0.29
CA ASP A 263 -15.82 10.25 -1.55
C ASP A 263 -14.53 11.10 -1.49
N ASP A 264 -14.25 11.71 -0.33
CA ASP A 264 -13.06 12.51 -0.05
C ASP A 264 -12.50 12.18 1.34
N LEU A 265 -11.22 11.82 1.43
CA LEU A 265 -10.55 11.55 2.71
C LEU A 265 -10.46 12.81 3.61
N PHE A 266 -10.60 14.00 3.02
CA PHE A 266 -10.60 15.29 3.73
C PHE A 266 -12.03 15.81 4.00
N ALA A 267 -13.06 15.01 3.82
CA ALA A 267 -14.43 15.40 4.17
C ALA A 267 -14.50 15.88 5.62
N GLY A 268 -15.09 17.06 5.85
CA GLY A 268 -15.16 17.71 7.16
C GLY A 268 -13.88 18.40 7.65
N LEU A 269 -12.76 18.30 6.90
CA LEU A 269 -11.50 18.99 7.19
C LEU A 269 -11.27 20.23 6.30
N ARG A 270 -12.10 20.40 5.28
CA ARG A 270 -12.10 21.58 4.40
C ARG A 270 -13.28 22.48 4.77
N PRO A 271 -13.12 23.79 4.63
CA PRO A 271 -14.24 24.72 4.83
C PRO A 271 -15.35 24.51 3.82
#